data_ed742f471673cafc90267f76a16c9323
#
_entry.id   ed742f471673cafc90267f76a16c9323
#
_cell.length_a   1.000
_cell.length_b   1.000
_cell.length_c   1.000
_cell.angle_alpha   90.00
_cell.angle_beta   90.00
_cell.angle_gamma   90.00
#
_symmetry.space_group_name_H-M   'P 1'
#
loop_
_entity.id
_entity.type
_entity.pdbx_description
1 polymer ?
#
loop_
_entity_poly.entity_id
_entity_poly.type
_entity_poly.pdbx_seq_one_letter_code
_entity_poly.pdbx_strand_id
1 'polypeptide(L)'
;MQAYELERRIAAFPGWYYFFEFDNGVTMPALDPGTFNRHRQRRAYFFQPLLALCGGSLHGRRVLDLGCNAGFWSLQALEAGADFVLGVDARQMHVDQANLVFEAKGADPSRYRFETGNVFEHELAERFDVVLCLGLLDHVAKPVELFELMTRAGAEIIVIDTEVSRSRTSVFEVDSLYDPEKVVDHGLVLVPSRDAAAELAGQFGFDTVTLAQNMTDYTGMSDYRRQRRLAFICSKQASLETLPGESRPLFPWWATALRAPRAAARRRGR
;
A
#
# COMPACT_ATOMS: atom_id res chain seq x y z
N MET A 1 16.50 -20.35 -12.88
CA MET A 1 17.86 -19.85 -12.60
C MET A 1 18.61 -20.87 -11.76
N GLN A 2 19.90 -21.10 -12.01
CA GLN A 2 20.72 -22.00 -11.19
C GLN A 2 21.02 -21.35 -9.83
N ALA A 3 21.13 -22.16 -8.78
CA ALA A 3 21.34 -21.67 -7.41
C ALA A 3 22.55 -20.74 -7.29
N TYR A 4 23.72 -21.16 -7.79
CA TYR A 4 24.93 -20.35 -7.77
C TYR A 4 24.78 -18.97 -8.46
N GLU A 5 24.09 -18.93 -9.58
CA GLU A 5 23.86 -17.68 -10.31
C GLU A 5 22.95 -16.72 -9.49
N LEU A 6 21.92 -17.28 -8.84
CA LEU A 6 21.04 -16.50 -8.00
C LEU A 6 21.76 -15.94 -6.77
N GLU A 7 22.55 -16.78 -6.07
CA GLU A 7 23.37 -16.34 -4.91
C GLU A 7 24.31 -15.19 -5.30
N ARG A 8 25.01 -15.33 -6.43
CA ARG A 8 25.91 -14.30 -6.94
C ARG A 8 25.18 -12.99 -7.22
N ARG A 9 23.99 -13.05 -7.84
CA ARG A 9 23.19 -11.86 -8.17
C ARG A 9 22.60 -11.22 -6.91
N ILE A 10 22.15 -12.00 -5.94
CA ILE A 10 21.68 -11.51 -4.63
C ILE A 10 22.81 -10.77 -3.91
N ALA A 11 24.01 -11.35 -3.87
CA ALA A 11 25.18 -10.78 -3.20
C ALA A 11 25.72 -9.50 -3.87
N ALA A 12 25.35 -9.23 -5.10
CA ALA A 12 25.74 -8.01 -5.80
C ALA A 12 25.02 -6.75 -5.29
N PHE A 13 23.91 -6.90 -4.58
CA PHE A 13 23.18 -5.78 -3.98
C PHE A 13 23.74 -5.43 -2.59
N PRO A 14 23.84 -4.15 -2.24
CA PRO A 14 24.41 -3.71 -0.97
C PRO A 14 23.57 -4.09 0.25
N GLY A 15 22.30 -4.38 0.06
CA GLY A 15 21.39 -4.77 1.13
C GLY A 15 20.00 -5.15 0.62
N TRP A 16 19.25 -5.81 1.48
CA TRP A 16 17.88 -6.24 1.23
C TRP A 16 17.00 -5.87 2.42
N TYR A 17 15.82 -5.33 2.13
CA TYR A 17 14.85 -5.01 3.17
C TYR A 17 13.84 -6.13 3.38
N TYR A 18 13.55 -6.94 2.33
CA TYR A 18 12.62 -8.05 2.37
C TYR A 18 13.33 -9.38 2.29
N PHE A 19 12.73 -10.39 2.91
CA PHE A 19 13.17 -11.78 2.82
C PHE A 19 12.30 -12.52 1.80
N PHE A 20 12.96 -13.30 0.94
CA PHE A 20 12.32 -14.14 -0.05
C PHE A 20 12.81 -15.58 0.11
N GLU A 21 11.90 -16.53 -0.06
CA GLU A 21 12.20 -17.97 -0.10
C GLU A 21 12.27 -18.41 -1.55
N PHE A 22 13.27 -19.22 -1.92
CA PHE A 22 13.44 -19.75 -3.27
C PHE A 22 13.43 -21.29 -3.26
N ASP A 23 12.77 -21.87 -4.24
CA ASP A 23 12.57 -23.33 -4.33
C ASP A 23 13.85 -24.12 -4.58
N ASN A 24 14.91 -23.44 -5.07
CA ASN A 24 16.22 -24.03 -5.33
C ASN A 24 17.15 -24.07 -4.10
N GLY A 25 16.63 -23.74 -2.92
CA GLY A 25 17.37 -23.77 -1.66
C GLY A 25 18.30 -22.59 -1.42
N VAL A 26 18.32 -21.61 -2.31
CA VAL A 26 19.07 -20.36 -2.10
C VAL A 26 18.46 -19.59 -0.93
N THR A 27 19.32 -19.14 -0.03
CA THR A 27 18.93 -18.33 1.11
C THR A 27 19.31 -16.87 0.91
N MET A 28 18.40 -15.98 1.27
CA MET A 28 18.68 -14.54 1.34
C MET A 28 19.71 -14.25 2.42
N PRO A 29 20.49 -13.16 2.29
CA PRO A 29 21.27 -12.64 3.41
C PRO A 29 20.39 -12.50 4.64
N ALA A 30 20.94 -12.85 5.81
CA ALA A 30 20.18 -12.82 7.06
C ALA A 30 19.67 -11.42 7.34
N LEU A 31 18.36 -11.27 7.40
CA LEU A 31 17.73 -10.09 7.97
C LEU A 31 17.78 -10.17 9.50
N ASP A 32 17.72 -9.02 10.14
CA ASP A 32 17.49 -9.04 11.58
C ASP A 32 16.11 -9.69 11.88
N PRO A 33 16.00 -10.43 13.01
CA PRO A 33 14.78 -11.17 13.33
C PRO A 33 13.53 -10.28 13.43
N GLY A 34 13.71 -9.00 13.80
CA GLY A 34 12.61 -8.03 13.88
C GLY A 34 12.05 -7.69 12.51
N THR A 35 12.92 -7.50 11.52
CA THR A 35 12.51 -7.21 10.13
C THR A 35 11.75 -8.39 9.54
N PHE A 36 12.25 -9.62 9.71
CA PHE A 36 11.54 -10.82 9.24
C PHE A 36 10.15 -10.95 9.90
N ASN A 37 10.08 -10.82 11.23
CA ASN A 37 8.82 -10.86 11.96
C ASN A 37 7.84 -9.78 11.47
N ARG A 38 8.33 -8.57 11.22
CA ARG A 38 7.54 -7.44 10.72
C ARG A 38 6.78 -7.79 9.43
N HIS A 39 7.45 -8.38 8.47
CA HIS A 39 6.81 -8.74 7.19
C HIS A 39 5.74 -9.82 7.36
N ARG A 40 6.02 -10.83 8.18
CA ARG A 40 5.06 -11.89 8.51
C ARG A 40 3.81 -11.35 9.21
N GLN A 41 3.97 -10.50 10.22
CA GLN A 41 2.86 -9.91 10.97
C GLN A 41 2.03 -8.96 10.09
N ARG A 42 2.66 -8.16 9.25
CA ARG A 42 1.98 -7.25 8.31
C ARG A 42 1.13 -8.02 7.29
N ARG A 43 1.59 -9.20 6.84
CA ARG A 43 0.80 -10.05 5.95
C ARG A 43 -0.54 -10.45 6.60
N ALA A 44 -0.53 -10.84 7.86
CA ALA A 44 -1.76 -11.15 8.60
C ALA A 44 -2.60 -9.90 8.90
N TYR A 45 -1.96 -8.76 9.12
CA TYR A 45 -2.60 -7.54 9.56
C TYR A 45 -3.43 -6.85 8.46
N PHE A 46 -2.88 -6.68 7.27
CA PHE A 46 -3.59 -5.98 6.20
C PHE A 46 -3.76 -6.76 4.90
N PHE A 47 -2.84 -7.67 4.57
CA PHE A 47 -2.92 -8.39 3.31
C PHE A 47 -3.99 -9.50 3.33
N GLN A 48 -4.11 -10.24 4.43
CA GLN A 48 -5.19 -11.22 4.59
C GLN A 48 -6.59 -10.56 4.62
N PRO A 49 -6.84 -9.44 5.33
CA PRO A 49 -8.07 -8.68 5.19
C PRO A 49 -8.37 -8.19 3.78
N LEU A 50 -7.35 -7.74 3.02
CA LEU A 50 -7.53 -7.43 1.59
C LEU A 50 -8.04 -8.65 0.81
N LEU A 51 -7.41 -9.82 0.99
CA LEU A 51 -7.84 -11.04 0.32
C LEU A 51 -9.26 -11.43 0.72
N ALA A 52 -9.60 -11.35 2.01
CA ALA A 52 -10.95 -11.64 2.49
C ALA A 52 -12.00 -10.72 1.81
N LEU A 53 -11.70 -9.42 1.70
CA LEU A 53 -12.54 -8.46 0.98
C LEU A 53 -12.71 -8.82 -0.50
N CYS A 54 -11.68 -9.41 -1.12
CA CYS A 54 -11.68 -9.83 -2.52
C CYS A 54 -12.18 -11.26 -2.74
N GLY A 55 -12.83 -11.90 -1.75
CA GLY A 55 -13.33 -13.27 -1.87
C GLY A 55 -12.25 -14.35 -1.76
N GLY A 56 -11.12 -14.04 -1.13
CA GLY A 56 -10.00 -14.95 -0.86
C GLY A 56 -8.90 -14.96 -1.92
N SER A 57 -9.06 -14.22 -3.01
CA SER A 57 -8.12 -14.16 -4.13
C SER A 57 -8.12 -12.79 -4.81
N LEU A 58 -7.05 -12.49 -5.54
CA LEU A 58 -6.97 -11.30 -6.42
C LEU A 58 -7.21 -11.66 -7.91
N HIS A 59 -7.75 -12.85 -8.19
CA HIS A 59 -8.09 -13.25 -9.56
C HIS A 59 -9.05 -12.25 -10.22
N GLY A 60 -8.79 -11.91 -11.48
CA GLY A 60 -9.53 -10.89 -12.23
C GLY A 60 -9.14 -9.46 -11.87
N ARG A 61 -8.12 -9.24 -11.04
CA ARG A 61 -7.71 -7.91 -10.59
C ARG A 61 -6.30 -7.55 -11.02
N ARG A 62 -6.13 -6.30 -11.36
CA ARG A 62 -4.84 -5.66 -11.64
C ARG A 62 -4.42 -4.86 -10.42
N VAL A 63 -3.16 -5.00 -10.01
CA VAL A 63 -2.61 -4.40 -8.78
C VAL A 63 -1.53 -3.40 -9.13
N LEU A 64 -1.57 -2.22 -8.52
CA LEU A 64 -0.50 -1.22 -8.55
C LEU A 64 0.16 -1.14 -7.17
N ASP A 65 1.47 -1.33 -7.12
CA ASP A 65 2.28 -1.26 -5.89
C ASP A 65 3.17 -0.01 -5.94
N LEU A 66 2.78 1.02 -5.20
CA LEU A 66 3.46 2.31 -5.15
C LEU A 66 4.54 2.32 -4.08
N GLY A 67 5.81 2.56 -4.49
CA GLY A 67 6.96 2.39 -3.63
C GLY A 67 7.25 0.91 -3.39
N CYS A 68 7.25 0.10 -4.47
CA CYS A 68 7.24 -1.36 -4.40
C CYS A 68 8.51 -1.98 -3.78
N ASN A 69 9.60 -1.21 -3.61
CA ASN A 69 10.89 -1.72 -3.15
C ASN A 69 11.29 -2.99 -3.95
N ALA A 70 11.82 -4.02 -3.31
CA ALA A 70 12.19 -5.30 -3.94
C ALA A 70 10.98 -6.18 -4.37
N GLY A 71 9.77 -5.62 -4.46
CA GLY A 71 8.59 -6.30 -4.99
C GLY A 71 7.94 -7.33 -4.07
N PHE A 72 8.16 -7.27 -2.75
CA PHE A 72 7.60 -8.24 -1.82
C PHE A 72 6.07 -8.28 -1.86
N TRP A 73 5.41 -7.14 -1.78
CA TRP A 73 3.95 -7.08 -1.81
C TRP A 73 3.39 -7.33 -3.20
N SER A 74 4.12 -6.92 -4.22
CA SER A 74 3.84 -7.28 -5.62
C SER A 74 3.85 -8.80 -5.82
N LEU A 75 4.83 -9.52 -5.24
CA LEU A 75 4.90 -10.98 -5.28
C LEU A 75 3.72 -11.60 -4.53
N GLN A 76 3.41 -11.12 -3.32
CA GLN A 76 2.25 -11.60 -2.57
C GLN A 76 0.94 -11.40 -3.36
N ALA A 77 0.79 -10.29 -4.09
CA ALA A 77 -0.37 -10.05 -4.94
C ALA A 77 -0.43 -11.02 -6.13
N LEU A 78 0.70 -11.28 -6.78
CA LEU A 78 0.78 -12.23 -7.90
C LEU A 78 0.48 -13.65 -7.45
N GLU A 79 1.05 -14.09 -6.32
CA GLU A 79 0.81 -15.40 -5.69
C GLU A 79 -0.64 -15.56 -5.23
N ALA A 80 -1.30 -14.46 -4.83
CA ALA A 80 -2.73 -14.43 -4.52
C ALA A 80 -3.64 -14.45 -5.75
N GLY A 81 -3.09 -14.52 -6.95
CA GLY A 81 -3.81 -14.70 -8.20
C GLY A 81 -4.07 -13.41 -8.99
N ALA A 82 -3.47 -12.27 -8.63
CA ALA A 82 -3.63 -11.04 -9.41
C ALA A 82 -3.29 -11.29 -10.90
N ASP A 83 -4.13 -10.79 -11.79
CA ASP A 83 -3.94 -10.99 -13.23
C ASP A 83 -2.69 -10.26 -13.73
N PHE A 84 -2.43 -9.08 -13.16
CA PHE A 84 -1.24 -8.29 -13.47
C PHE A 84 -0.83 -7.42 -12.27
N VAL A 85 0.48 -7.24 -12.09
CA VAL A 85 1.04 -6.35 -11.07
C VAL A 85 2.01 -5.36 -11.72
N LEU A 86 1.79 -4.06 -11.49
CA LEU A 86 2.76 -3.02 -11.75
C LEU A 86 3.37 -2.54 -10.44
N GLY A 87 4.68 -2.65 -10.28
CA GLY A 87 5.41 -2.02 -9.19
C GLY A 87 6.17 -0.79 -9.68
N VAL A 88 6.05 0.32 -8.97
CA VAL A 88 6.78 1.55 -9.24
C VAL A 88 7.62 1.92 -8.03
N ASP A 89 8.92 2.15 -8.22
CA ASP A 89 9.81 2.66 -7.17
C ASP A 89 10.76 3.71 -7.73
N ALA A 90 11.09 4.71 -6.93
CA ALA A 90 11.98 5.77 -7.38
C ALA A 90 13.44 5.31 -7.54
N ARG A 91 13.80 4.17 -6.96
CA ARG A 91 15.18 3.66 -6.95
C ARG A 91 15.33 2.50 -7.91
N GLN A 92 16.22 2.68 -8.90
CA GLN A 92 16.55 1.62 -9.86
C GLN A 92 16.99 0.33 -9.16
N MET A 93 17.78 0.43 -8.10
CA MET A 93 18.22 -0.73 -7.32
C MET A 93 17.06 -1.59 -6.82
N HIS A 94 15.99 -0.99 -6.33
CA HIS A 94 14.80 -1.73 -5.87
C HIS A 94 14.08 -2.43 -7.02
N VAL A 95 13.97 -1.74 -8.15
CA VAL A 95 13.39 -2.31 -9.39
C VAL A 95 14.23 -3.49 -9.89
N ASP A 96 15.56 -3.37 -9.85
CA ASP A 96 16.47 -4.45 -10.24
C ASP A 96 16.36 -5.66 -9.27
N GLN A 97 16.22 -5.40 -7.97
CA GLN A 97 15.95 -6.42 -6.96
C GLN A 97 14.62 -7.12 -7.21
N ALA A 98 13.55 -6.37 -7.48
CA ALA A 98 12.22 -6.92 -7.76
C ALA A 98 12.25 -7.81 -9.02
N ASN A 99 12.88 -7.34 -10.10
CA ASN A 99 13.04 -8.12 -11.32
C ASN A 99 13.82 -9.43 -11.07
N LEU A 100 14.92 -9.38 -10.29
CA LEU A 100 15.67 -10.57 -9.91
C LEU A 100 14.81 -11.58 -9.15
N VAL A 101 14.04 -11.12 -8.17
CA VAL A 101 13.16 -11.98 -7.36
C VAL A 101 12.12 -12.66 -8.24
N PHE A 102 11.44 -11.94 -9.11
CA PHE A 102 10.37 -12.47 -9.96
C PHE A 102 10.93 -13.43 -11.01
N GLU A 103 12.09 -13.14 -11.59
CA GLU A 103 12.81 -14.07 -12.47
C GLU A 103 13.18 -15.36 -11.73
N ALA A 104 13.73 -15.26 -10.52
CA ALA A 104 14.14 -16.41 -9.72
C ALA A 104 12.95 -17.28 -9.26
N LYS A 105 11.79 -16.66 -9.02
CA LYS A 105 10.52 -17.33 -8.71
C LYS A 105 9.85 -17.95 -9.94
N GLY A 106 10.38 -17.72 -11.14
CA GLY A 106 9.78 -18.20 -12.38
C GLY A 106 8.42 -17.58 -12.67
N ALA A 107 8.19 -16.37 -12.21
CA ALA A 107 6.95 -15.63 -12.48
C ALA A 107 6.79 -15.38 -13.98
N ASP A 108 5.57 -15.50 -14.49
CA ASP A 108 5.25 -15.22 -15.89
C ASP A 108 5.50 -13.72 -16.19
N PRO A 109 6.45 -13.38 -17.09
CA PRO A 109 6.78 -11.99 -17.40
C PRO A 109 5.62 -11.17 -17.98
N SER A 110 4.59 -11.81 -18.49
CA SER A 110 3.39 -11.12 -18.99
C SER A 110 2.47 -10.63 -17.87
N ARG A 111 2.67 -11.09 -16.63
CA ARG A 111 1.81 -10.81 -15.48
C ARG A 111 2.39 -9.79 -14.51
N TYR A 112 3.57 -9.26 -14.78
CA TYR A 112 4.15 -8.23 -13.94
C TYR A 112 5.03 -7.26 -14.73
N ARG A 113 5.26 -6.10 -14.16
CA ARG A 113 6.22 -5.11 -14.63
C ARG A 113 6.69 -4.25 -13.46
N PHE A 114 7.98 -3.95 -13.46
CA PHE A 114 8.57 -3.01 -12.50
C PHE A 114 9.16 -1.84 -13.26
N GLU A 115 8.87 -0.62 -12.80
CA GLU A 115 9.29 0.61 -13.43
C GLU A 115 9.94 1.55 -12.41
N THR A 116 11.05 2.15 -12.81
CA THR A 116 11.71 3.17 -12.00
C THR A 116 11.12 4.52 -12.32
N GLY A 117 10.68 5.24 -11.28
CA GLY A 117 10.13 6.57 -11.47
C GLY A 117 9.60 7.21 -10.20
N ASN A 118 9.51 8.53 -10.23
CA ASN A 118 8.77 9.26 -9.23
C ASN A 118 7.26 9.02 -9.46
N VAL A 119 6.57 8.50 -8.46
CA VAL A 119 5.13 8.16 -8.57
C VAL A 119 4.28 9.36 -9.01
N PHE A 120 4.66 10.59 -8.66
CA PHE A 120 3.92 11.81 -9.04
C PHE A 120 4.11 12.21 -10.51
N GLU A 121 5.18 11.77 -11.14
CA GLU A 121 5.54 12.08 -12.53
C GLU A 121 5.29 10.89 -13.45
N HIS A 122 4.95 9.74 -12.86
CA HIS A 122 4.76 8.50 -13.60
C HIS A 122 3.42 8.50 -14.33
N GLU A 123 3.47 8.32 -15.64
CA GLU A 123 2.28 8.22 -16.47
C GLU A 123 1.72 6.79 -16.41
N LEU A 124 0.58 6.63 -15.76
CA LEU A 124 -0.15 5.36 -15.72
C LEU A 124 -1.04 5.24 -16.96
N ALA A 125 -0.60 4.45 -17.94
CA ALA A 125 -1.37 4.18 -19.15
C ALA A 125 -2.51 3.18 -18.93
N GLU A 126 -2.51 2.47 -17.81
CA GLU A 126 -3.39 1.35 -17.51
C GLU A 126 -4.24 1.62 -16.27
N ARG A 127 -5.30 0.83 -16.10
CA ARG A 127 -6.15 0.89 -14.90
C ARG A 127 -5.83 -0.28 -13.98
N PHE A 128 -6.01 -0.02 -12.67
CA PHE A 128 -5.74 -0.98 -11.60
C PHE A 128 -6.93 -1.00 -10.63
N ASP A 129 -7.33 -2.19 -10.23
CA ASP A 129 -8.46 -2.38 -9.31
C ASP A 129 -8.04 -2.19 -7.86
N VAL A 130 -6.81 -2.59 -7.54
CA VAL A 130 -6.23 -2.52 -6.20
C VAL A 130 -4.94 -1.71 -6.24
N VAL A 131 -4.81 -0.76 -5.33
CA VAL A 131 -3.56 -0.01 -5.12
C VAL A 131 -3.00 -0.30 -3.74
N LEU A 132 -1.72 -0.66 -3.70
CA LEU A 132 -0.95 -0.82 -2.47
C LEU A 132 -0.11 0.44 -2.25
N CYS A 133 -0.32 1.11 -1.12
CA CYS A 133 0.41 2.31 -0.67
C CYS A 133 1.00 2.02 0.72
N LEU A 134 2.07 1.21 0.74
CA LEU A 134 2.57 0.55 1.93
C LEU A 134 3.91 1.16 2.41
N GLY A 135 3.84 2.17 3.26
CA GLY A 135 4.99 2.94 3.73
C GLY A 135 5.40 4.03 2.75
N LEU A 136 4.44 4.64 2.06
CA LEU A 136 4.67 5.73 1.14
C LEU A 136 3.99 7.03 1.60
N LEU A 137 2.77 6.97 2.15
CA LEU A 137 2.01 8.16 2.52
C LEU A 137 2.74 9.03 3.57
N ASP A 138 3.45 8.41 4.50
CA ASP A 138 4.28 9.08 5.52
C ASP A 138 5.66 9.53 4.98
N HIS A 139 5.93 9.34 3.69
CA HIS A 139 7.18 9.73 3.04
C HIS A 139 7.01 10.77 1.95
N VAL A 140 5.83 11.35 1.80
CA VAL A 140 5.54 12.33 0.75
C VAL A 140 5.08 13.66 1.33
N ALA A 141 5.39 14.73 0.61
CA ALA A 141 4.90 16.09 0.91
C ALA A 141 3.56 16.41 0.21
N LYS A 142 3.05 15.50 -0.64
CA LYS A 142 1.91 15.72 -1.53
C LYS A 142 0.82 14.65 -1.33
N PRO A 143 0.22 14.53 -0.13
CA PRO A 143 -0.77 13.47 0.15
C PRO A 143 -2.04 13.59 -0.71
N VAL A 144 -2.47 14.79 -1.09
CA VAL A 144 -3.63 15.02 -1.94
C VAL A 144 -3.36 14.48 -3.34
N GLU A 145 -2.24 14.85 -3.94
CA GLU A 145 -1.82 14.40 -5.27
C GLU A 145 -1.60 12.88 -5.31
N LEU A 146 -1.16 12.28 -4.20
CA LEU A 146 -1.05 10.83 -4.11
C LEU A 146 -2.42 10.15 -4.21
N PHE A 147 -3.44 10.67 -3.54
CA PHE A 147 -4.81 10.17 -3.67
C PHE A 147 -5.41 10.44 -5.04
N GLU A 148 -5.12 11.59 -5.65
CA GLU A 148 -5.50 11.88 -7.04
C GLU A 148 -4.90 10.84 -8.00
N LEU A 149 -3.62 10.51 -7.84
CA LEU A 149 -2.93 9.49 -8.63
C LEU A 149 -3.62 8.13 -8.47
N MET A 150 -3.82 7.65 -7.24
CA MET A 150 -4.47 6.37 -6.98
C MET A 150 -5.89 6.33 -7.57
N THR A 151 -6.61 7.44 -7.49
CA THR A 151 -7.96 7.55 -8.06
C THR A 151 -7.94 7.53 -9.59
N ARG A 152 -7.02 8.24 -10.23
CA ARG A 152 -6.83 8.23 -11.69
C ARG A 152 -6.38 6.86 -12.20
N ALA A 153 -5.57 6.15 -11.42
CA ALA A 153 -5.20 4.76 -11.70
C ALA A 153 -6.41 3.82 -11.79
N GLY A 154 -7.56 4.24 -11.29
CA GLY A 154 -8.81 3.46 -11.35
C GLY A 154 -9.08 2.67 -10.07
N ALA A 155 -8.35 2.93 -8.98
CA ALA A 155 -8.48 2.19 -7.74
C ALA A 155 -9.94 2.06 -7.27
N GLU A 156 -10.36 0.83 -7.06
CA GLU A 156 -11.58 0.47 -6.35
C GLU A 156 -11.28 0.17 -4.89
N ILE A 157 -10.10 -0.40 -4.62
CA ILE A 157 -9.59 -0.71 -3.29
C ILE A 157 -8.19 -0.11 -3.15
N ILE A 158 -7.94 0.57 -2.03
CA ILE A 158 -6.60 1.03 -1.64
C ILE A 158 -6.26 0.41 -0.29
N VAL A 159 -5.07 -0.16 -0.18
CA VAL A 159 -4.49 -0.57 1.10
C VAL A 159 -3.40 0.40 1.46
N ILE A 160 -3.53 1.05 2.60
CA ILE A 160 -2.54 2.00 3.13
C ILE A 160 -1.96 1.42 4.41
N ASP A 161 -0.64 1.42 4.53
CA ASP A 161 0.07 1.18 5.78
C ASP A 161 1.05 2.32 6.00
N THR A 162 0.79 3.18 6.99
CA THR A 162 1.50 4.46 7.15
C THR A 162 1.77 4.78 8.61
N GLU A 163 2.83 5.53 8.87
CA GLU A 163 2.98 6.19 10.15
C GLU A 163 1.85 7.20 10.35
N VAL A 164 1.45 7.36 11.62
CA VAL A 164 0.41 8.31 12.00
C VAL A 164 0.87 9.18 13.17
N SER A 165 0.44 10.41 13.14
CA SER A 165 0.63 11.34 14.25
C SER A 165 -0.19 10.93 15.47
N ARG A 166 0.16 11.44 16.64
CA ARG A 166 -0.60 11.21 17.89
C ARG A 166 -1.77 12.15 18.08
N SER A 167 -1.97 13.06 17.14
CA SER A 167 -3.09 14.00 17.21
C SER A 167 -4.42 13.24 17.23
N ARG A 168 -5.33 13.72 18.06
CA ARG A 168 -6.72 13.25 18.10
C ARG A 168 -7.65 14.07 17.20
N THR A 169 -7.10 15.09 16.56
CA THR A 169 -7.79 15.90 15.57
C THR A 169 -7.29 15.55 14.18
N SER A 170 -8.09 15.84 13.15
CA SER A 170 -7.75 15.63 11.76
C SER A 170 -6.70 16.64 11.32
N VAL A 171 -5.43 16.23 11.32
CA VAL A 171 -4.28 17.08 10.95
C VAL A 171 -3.23 16.27 10.20
N PHE A 172 -2.42 17.00 9.41
CA PHE A 172 -1.13 16.52 8.93
C PHE A 172 -0.03 17.22 9.71
N GLU A 173 0.83 16.47 10.36
CA GLU A 173 2.00 17.01 11.04
C GLU A 173 3.17 17.06 10.06
N VAL A 174 3.87 18.20 10.06
CA VAL A 174 5.08 18.37 9.28
C VAL A 174 6.23 17.68 10.00
N ASP A 175 6.92 16.77 9.34
CA ASP A 175 8.14 16.16 9.84
C ASP A 175 9.26 16.30 8.82
N SER A 176 10.50 16.28 9.29
CA SER A 176 11.70 16.37 8.46
C SER A 176 12.39 15.02 8.47
N LEU A 177 12.31 14.30 7.36
CA LEU A 177 13.09 13.08 7.17
C LEU A 177 14.47 13.46 6.63
N TYR A 178 15.48 13.30 7.47
CA TYR A 178 16.89 13.52 7.11
C TYR A 178 17.55 12.27 6.51
N ASP A 179 16.80 11.24 6.22
CA ASP A 179 17.32 10.01 5.66
C ASP A 179 17.21 10.05 4.12
N PRO A 180 18.31 10.30 3.40
CA PRO A 180 18.29 10.37 1.94
C PRO A 180 17.88 9.04 1.28
N GLU A 181 17.91 7.94 2.03
CA GLU A 181 17.42 6.65 1.54
C GLU A 181 15.91 6.53 1.63
N LYS A 182 15.23 7.39 2.38
CA LYS A 182 13.78 7.38 2.56
C LYS A 182 13.06 8.51 1.84
N VAL A 183 13.78 9.57 1.48
CA VAL A 183 13.20 10.76 0.88
C VAL A 183 13.48 10.80 -0.61
N VAL A 184 12.44 10.96 -1.41
CA VAL A 184 12.56 11.04 -2.87
C VAL A 184 12.43 12.48 -3.37
N ASP A 185 11.76 13.38 -2.63
CA ASP A 185 11.40 14.69 -3.17
C ASP A 185 12.07 15.86 -2.41
N HIS A 186 11.76 16.13 -1.16
CA HIS A 186 12.18 17.38 -0.50
C HIS A 186 12.66 17.27 0.93
N GLY A 187 12.82 16.10 1.51
CA GLY A 187 13.15 15.96 2.94
C GLY A 187 12.03 16.42 3.89
N LEU A 188 10.92 16.93 3.36
CA LEU A 188 9.73 17.30 4.10
C LEU A 188 8.65 16.26 3.85
N VAL A 189 8.03 15.79 4.93
CA VAL A 189 6.93 14.83 4.85
C VAL A 189 5.74 15.31 5.66
N LEU A 190 4.56 14.85 5.27
CA LEU A 190 3.31 15.15 5.95
C LEU A 190 2.74 13.86 6.56
N VAL A 191 2.92 13.71 7.88
CA VAL A 191 2.44 12.55 8.62
C VAL A 191 0.98 12.78 9.01
N PRO A 192 0.04 11.97 8.49
CA PRO A 192 -1.38 12.15 8.81
C PRO A 192 -1.68 11.72 10.24
N SER A 193 -2.66 12.35 10.87
CA SER A 193 -3.38 11.70 11.97
C SER A 193 -4.25 10.57 11.40
N ARG A 194 -4.69 9.65 12.27
CA ARG A 194 -5.61 8.58 11.89
C ARG A 194 -6.85 9.12 11.16
N ASP A 195 -7.44 10.18 11.72
CA ASP A 195 -8.65 10.76 11.17
C ASP A 195 -8.38 11.50 9.86
N ALA A 196 -7.24 12.19 9.73
CA ALA A 196 -6.86 12.87 8.48
C ALA A 196 -6.65 11.90 7.31
N ALA A 197 -6.04 10.74 7.55
CA ALA A 197 -5.87 9.72 6.50
C ALA A 197 -7.24 9.22 6.00
N ALA A 198 -8.18 8.93 6.92
CA ALA A 198 -9.51 8.47 6.57
C ALA A 198 -10.35 9.57 5.89
N GLU A 199 -10.31 10.80 6.40
CA GLU A 199 -11.02 11.93 5.79
C GLU A 199 -10.51 12.26 4.39
N LEU A 200 -9.19 12.20 4.19
CA LEU A 200 -8.61 12.41 2.87
C LEU A 200 -9.11 11.34 1.89
N ALA A 201 -9.08 10.06 2.26
CA ALA A 201 -9.65 8.99 1.44
C ALA A 201 -11.12 9.25 1.09
N GLY A 202 -11.90 9.74 2.07
CA GLY A 202 -13.31 10.09 1.89
C GLY A 202 -13.54 11.20 0.86
N GLN A 203 -12.64 12.20 0.77
CA GLN A 203 -12.75 13.25 -0.26
C GLN A 203 -12.64 12.67 -1.68
N PHE A 204 -11.96 11.54 -1.85
CA PHE A 204 -11.84 10.83 -3.12
C PHE A 204 -12.89 9.72 -3.33
N GLY A 205 -13.89 9.65 -2.44
CA GLY A 205 -15.04 8.77 -2.55
C GLY A 205 -14.83 7.35 -2.03
N PHE A 206 -13.83 7.16 -1.16
CA PHE A 206 -13.58 5.87 -0.52
C PHE A 206 -14.19 5.82 0.89
N ASP A 207 -14.93 4.78 1.19
CA ASP A 207 -15.17 4.37 2.57
C ASP A 207 -13.89 3.76 3.15
N THR A 208 -13.64 3.93 4.44
CA THR A 208 -12.37 3.53 5.06
C THR A 208 -12.59 2.79 6.37
N VAL A 209 -11.86 1.69 6.54
CA VAL A 209 -11.69 0.99 7.82
C VAL A 209 -10.25 1.12 8.27
N THR A 210 -10.03 1.60 9.51
CA THR A 210 -8.77 1.42 10.20
C THR A 210 -8.75 0.00 10.78
N LEU A 211 -7.84 -0.83 10.32
CA LEU A 211 -7.78 -2.22 10.74
C LEU A 211 -7.39 -2.35 12.23
N ALA A 212 -8.05 -3.26 12.93
CA ALA A 212 -7.67 -3.65 14.28
C ALA A 212 -6.33 -4.40 14.23
N GLN A 213 -5.37 -4.00 15.06
CA GLN A 213 -4.09 -4.70 15.13
C GLN A 213 -4.29 -6.10 15.74
N ASN A 214 -3.86 -7.10 15.02
CA ASN A 214 -3.92 -8.52 15.39
C ASN A 214 -2.52 -9.15 15.55
N MET A 215 -1.48 -8.32 15.79
CA MET A 215 -0.10 -8.78 15.93
C MET A 215 0.07 -9.60 17.19
N THR A 216 0.69 -10.76 17.05
CA THR A 216 1.01 -11.68 18.16
C THR A 216 2.42 -11.50 18.69
N ASP A 217 3.30 -10.84 17.92
CA ASP A 217 4.68 -10.57 18.25
C ASP A 217 5.07 -9.18 17.73
N TYR A 218 5.53 -8.33 18.63
CA TYR A 218 5.96 -6.96 18.31
C TYR A 218 7.49 -6.79 18.19
N THR A 219 8.25 -7.87 18.07
CA THR A 219 9.70 -7.79 17.81
C THR A 219 9.95 -7.08 16.49
N GLY A 220 10.74 -6.01 16.50
CA GLY A 220 10.96 -5.13 15.34
C GLY A 220 9.76 -4.26 14.94
N MET A 221 8.70 -4.18 15.77
CA MET A 221 7.44 -3.50 15.45
C MET A 221 7.02 -2.50 16.53
N SER A 222 7.99 -1.74 17.06
CA SER A 222 7.72 -0.78 18.13
C SER A 222 6.78 0.35 17.73
N ASP A 223 6.75 0.72 16.46
CA ASP A 223 5.85 1.70 15.86
C ASP A 223 4.38 1.22 15.91
N TYR A 224 4.11 -0.02 15.53
CA TYR A 224 2.78 -0.63 15.67
C TYR A 224 2.37 -0.78 17.13
N ARG A 225 3.27 -1.30 17.98
CA ARG A 225 2.98 -1.44 19.42
C ARG A 225 2.60 -0.11 20.07
N ARG A 226 3.19 0.99 19.60
CA ARG A 226 2.92 2.34 20.09
C ARG A 226 1.79 3.05 19.35
N GLN A 227 1.07 2.34 18.48
CA GLN A 227 0.00 2.91 17.64
C GLN A 227 0.47 4.10 16.79
N ARG A 228 1.75 4.07 16.39
CA ARG A 228 2.36 5.09 15.51
C ARG A 228 2.34 4.70 14.04
N ARG A 229 1.99 3.45 13.73
CA ARG A 229 1.75 2.95 12.39
C ARG A 229 0.45 2.18 12.37
N LEU A 230 -0.40 2.50 11.41
CA LEU A 230 -1.71 1.91 11.22
C LEU A 230 -1.89 1.47 9.77
N ALA A 231 -2.76 0.49 9.58
CA ALA A 231 -3.21 0.11 8.25
C ALA A 231 -4.69 0.43 8.05
N PHE A 232 -5.00 0.85 6.83
CA PHE A 232 -6.34 1.21 6.38
C PHE A 232 -6.67 0.41 5.13
N ILE A 233 -7.91 -0.03 5.03
CA ILE A 233 -8.48 -0.47 3.76
C ILE A 233 -9.54 0.54 3.38
N CYS A 234 -9.40 1.08 2.16
CA CYS A 234 -10.30 2.04 1.58
C CYS A 234 -11.00 1.40 0.37
N SER A 235 -12.32 1.54 0.24
CA SER A 235 -13.10 0.96 -0.86
C SER A 235 -14.14 1.94 -1.37
N LYS A 236 -14.39 1.90 -2.69
CA LYS A 236 -15.49 2.65 -3.32
C LYS A 236 -16.80 1.88 -3.38
N GLN A 237 -16.74 0.57 -3.42
CA GLN A 237 -17.92 -0.27 -3.69
C GLN A 237 -18.08 -1.43 -2.72
N ALA A 238 -16.98 -2.07 -2.30
CA ALA A 238 -17.05 -3.21 -1.40
C ALA A 238 -17.42 -2.76 0.02
N SER A 239 -18.37 -3.46 0.64
CA SER A 239 -18.69 -3.25 2.05
C SER A 239 -17.51 -3.64 2.93
N LEU A 240 -17.14 -2.76 3.85
CA LEU A 240 -16.03 -2.94 4.76
C LEU A 240 -16.47 -3.49 6.14
N GLU A 241 -17.77 -3.76 6.33
CA GLU A 241 -18.37 -4.18 7.62
C GLU A 241 -17.82 -5.50 8.15
N THR A 242 -17.34 -6.37 7.25
CA THR A 242 -16.77 -7.68 7.63
C THR A 242 -15.31 -7.61 8.05
N LEU A 243 -14.66 -6.49 7.84
CA LEU A 243 -13.24 -6.34 8.17
C LEU A 243 -13.05 -6.10 9.67
N PRO A 244 -12.01 -6.68 10.29
CA PRO A 244 -11.67 -6.40 11.67
C PRO A 244 -11.15 -4.97 11.80
N GLY A 245 -11.92 -4.09 12.40
CA GLY A 245 -11.46 -2.70 12.55
C GLY A 245 -12.57 -1.75 12.98
N GLU A 246 -12.21 -0.47 13.03
CA GLU A 246 -13.15 0.60 13.27
C GLU A 246 -13.46 1.29 11.94
N SER A 247 -14.67 1.03 11.44
CA SER A 247 -15.25 1.88 10.39
C SER A 247 -15.73 3.17 11.06
N ARG A 248 -15.25 4.30 10.53
CA ARG A 248 -15.86 5.58 10.87
C ARG A 248 -16.67 6.02 9.66
N PRO A 249 -17.91 6.48 9.84
CA PRO A 249 -18.60 7.19 8.78
C PRO A 249 -17.74 8.40 8.42
N LEU A 250 -17.23 8.44 7.20
CA LEU A 250 -16.24 9.40 6.70
C LEU A 250 -16.76 10.81 6.58
N PHE A 251 -18.07 11.01 6.72
CA PHE A 251 -18.67 12.33 6.65
C PHE A 251 -19.41 12.65 7.94
N PRO A 252 -19.22 13.87 8.49
CA PRO A 252 -20.14 14.39 9.47
C PRO A 252 -21.56 14.32 8.88
N TRP A 253 -22.55 14.03 9.71
CA TRP A 253 -23.96 13.89 9.31
C TRP A 253 -24.50 14.99 8.39
N TRP A 254 -23.94 16.19 8.45
CA TRP A 254 -24.29 17.33 7.57
C TRP A 254 -23.78 17.15 6.13
N ALA A 255 -22.73 16.41 5.87
CA ALA A 255 -22.23 16.14 4.51
C ALA A 255 -23.08 15.13 3.77
N THR A 256 -23.75 14.22 4.50
CA THR A 256 -24.73 13.29 3.91
C THR A 256 -25.97 14.02 3.40
N ALA A 257 -26.35 15.14 4.03
CA ALA A 257 -27.46 15.98 3.60
C ALA A 257 -27.19 16.70 2.27
N LEU A 258 -25.93 16.93 1.89
CA LEU A 258 -25.55 17.54 0.62
C LEU A 258 -25.55 16.56 -0.57
N ARG A 259 -25.53 15.24 -0.30
CA ARG A 259 -25.63 14.18 -1.33
C ARG A 259 -27.04 13.72 -1.60
N ALA A 260 -28.04 14.18 -0.86
CA ALA A 260 -29.44 13.88 -1.20
C ALA A 260 -29.73 14.43 -2.61
N PRO A 261 -30.22 13.60 -3.53
CA PRO A 261 -30.57 14.07 -4.88
C PRO A 261 -31.59 15.20 -4.70
N ARG A 262 -31.33 16.36 -5.30
CA ARG A 262 -32.32 17.42 -5.41
C ARG A 262 -33.56 16.81 -6.04
N ALA A 263 -34.55 16.47 -5.24
CA ALA A 263 -35.84 16.02 -5.72
C ALA A 263 -36.31 17.07 -6.73
N ALA A 264 -36.54 16.61 -7.96
CA ALA A 264 -37.00 17.45 -9.03
C ALA A 264 -38.21 18.25 -8.55
N ALA A 265 -38.05 19.54 -8.47
CA ALA A 265 -39.17 20.45 -8.20
C ALA A 265 -40.23 20.20 -9.30
N ARG A 266 -41.24 19.40 -8.97
CA ARG A 266 -42.42 19.24 -9.85
C ARG A 266 -43.03 20.62 -10.04
N ARG A 267 -42.88 21.14 -11.22
CA ARG A 267 -43.72 22.21 -11.73
C ARG A 267 -45.17 21.84 -11.45
N ARG A 268 -45.78 22.44 -10.48
CA ARG A 268 -47.26 22.57 -10.50
C ARG A 268 -47.55 23.79 -11.35
N GLY A 269 -48.11 23.48 -12.52
CA GLY A 269 -48.68 24.49 -13.36
C GLY A 269 -49.91 25.09 -12.72
N ARG A 270 -50.03 26.36 -12.89
CA ARG A 270 -51.22 27.08 -13.36
C ARG A 270 -50.79 28.47 -13.83
#